data_a9c4d624184f6d3cd3c7ab4ed5306b8f
#
_entry.id   a9c4d624184f6d3cd3c7ab4ed5306b8f
#
_cell.length_a   1.000
_cell.length_b   1.000
_cell.length_c   1.000
_cell.angle_alpha   90.00
_cell.angle_beta   90.00
_cell.angle_gamma   90.00
#
_symmetry.space_group_name_H-M   'P 1'
#
loop_
_entity.id
_entity.type
_entity.pdbx_description
1 polymer ?
#
loop_
_entity_poly.entity_id
_entity_poly.type
_entity_poly.pdbx_seq_one_letter_code
_entity_poly.pdbx_strand_id
1 'polypeptide(L)'
;MRILLSVACVLLAATVGAQSPEVARLLQLERNQYFADRDTAYADPYYGLKKLIYGNKRFAENKSISPRQTDADLKNVELGQTPFAVIIGCADSRVPNEIIFDQGVGDLFITRTAGQVMAEASYGTIEYATEVLKTKLIVVLGHQSCGAVTAAMKRPENPPGHVVTLVNAIKPAALRAEKMSEGHDHSEEFKLDAAIRENVIVQVNLLRGLEPVLSRGYEAGRIVIVGAVYDLESGKVNFIEETILNLPRFASETGATGEYVPAQEN
;
A
#
# COMPACT_ATOMS: atom_id res chain seq x y z
N MET A 1 18.03 42.57 -35.79
CA MET A 1 16.75 41.96 -35.47
C MET A 1 17.04 40.67 -34.70
N ARG A 2 17.09 40.78 -33.38
CA ARG A 2 17.40 39.65 -32.47
C ARG A 2 16.11 38.99 -32.02
N ILE A 3 15.90 37.75 -32.41
CA ILE A 3 14.76 36.94 -31.98
C ILE A 3 15.16 36.30 -30.63
N LEU A 4 14.49 36.77 -29.56
CA LEU A 4 14.56 36.16 -28.26
C LEU A 4 13.62 34.93 -28.24
N LEU A 5 14.17 33.72 -28.26
CA LEU A 5 13.44 32.50 -27.90
C LEU A 5 13.35 32.45 -26.37
N SER A 6 12.17 32.71 -25.84
CA SER A 6 11.85 32.42 -24.46
C SER A 6 11.59 30.92 -24.32
N VAL A 7 12.54 30.21 -23.72
CA VAL A 7 12.36 28.82 -23.23
C VAL A 7 11.47 28.92 -22.00
N ALA A 8 10.22 28.53 -22.09
CA ALA A 8 9.34 28.35 -20.97
C ALA A 8 9.78 27.05 -20.24
N CYS A 9 10.52 27.24 -19.16
CA CYS A 9 10.85 26.17 -18.23
C CYS A 9 9.57 25.81 -17.48
N VAL A 10 8.89 24.74 -17.86
CA VAL A 10 7.79 24.16 -17.09
C VAL A 10 8.41 23.48 -15.88
N LEU A 11 8.43 24.21 -14.78
CA LEU A 11 8.71 23.64 -13.45
C LEU A 11 7.57 22.68 -13.09
N LEU A 12 7.77 21.37 -13.29
CA LEU A 12 6.99 20.35 -12.61
C LEU A 12 7.39 20.43 -11.12
N ALA A 13 6.71 21.30 -10.38
CA ALA A 13 6.70 21.21 -8.93
C ALA A 13 5.95 19.92 -8.58
N ALA A 14 6.69 18.86 -8.22
CA ALA A 14 6.13 17.69 -7.57
C ALA A 14 5.51 18.15 -6.25
N THR A 15 4.20 18.40 -6.26
CA THR A 15 3.45 18.66 -5.02
C THR A 15 3.37 17.35 -4.24
N VAL A 16 4.31 17.16 -3.33
CA VAL A 16 4.19 16.19 -2.25
C VAL A 16 2.87 16.48 -1.54
N GLY A 17 1.87 15.58 -1.69
CA GLY A 17 0.63 15.65 -0.93
C GLY A 17 -0.68 15.66 -1.70
N ALA A 18 -0.71 15.71 -3.02
CA ALA A 18 -1.94 15.49 -3.79
C ALA A 18 -2.16 13.99 -3.96
N GLN A 19 -3.26 13.47 -3.41
CA GLN A 19 -3.72 12.11 -3.72
C GLN A 19 -3.91 11.99 -5.24
N SER A 20 -3.56 10.82 -5.81
CA SER A 20 -3.73 10.59 -7.24
C SER A 20 -5.17 10.86 -7.69
N PRO A 21 -5.40 11.29 -8.95
CA PRO A 21 -6.75 11.46 -9.51
C PRO A 21 -7.62 10.22 -9.34
N GLU A 22 -7.02 9.03 -9.43
CA GLU A 22 -7.69 7.74 -9.25
C GLU A 22 -8.16 7.54 -7.80
N VAL A 23 -7.30 7.82 -6.82
CA VAL A 23 -7.67 7.80 -5.39
C VAL A 23 -8.71 8.89 -5.11
N ALA A 24 -8.56 10.08 -5.68
CA ALA A 24 -9.55 11.14 -5.57
C ALA A 24 -10.91 10.72 -6.16
N ARG A 25 -10.92 9.99 -7.27
CA ARG A 25 -12.13 9.45 -7.90
C ARG A 25 -12.77 8.34 -7.06
N LEU A 26 -11.98 7.41 -6.50
CA LEU A 26 -12.47 6.41 -5.55
C LEU A 26 -13.13 7.09 -4.33
N LEU A 27 -12.61 8.22 -3.88
CA LEU A 27 -13.16 9.01 -2.78
C LEU A 27 -14.41 9.82 -3.16
N GLN A 28 -14.59 10.21 -4.43
CA GLN A 28 -15.77 10.96 -4.90
C GLN A 28 -17.02 10.09 -5.02
N LEU A 29 -16.86 8.77 -5.16
CA LEU A 29 -17.98 7.84 -5.22
C LEU A 29 -18.62 7.69 -3.84
N GLU A 30 -19.33 8.70 -3.34
CA GLU A 30 -20.18 8.71 -2.13
C GLU A 30 -19.58 9.37 -0.87
N ARG A 31 -19.83 10.66 -0.76
CA ARG A 31 -19.58 11.43 0.47
C ARG A 31 -20.44 11.02 1.66
N ASN A 32 -21.44 10.15 1.50
CA ASN A 32 -22.48 9.91 2.52
C ASN A 32 -22.39 8.57 3.26
N GLN A 33 -21.46 7.67 2.92
CA GLN A 33 -21.26 6.40 3.64
C GLN A 33 -19.94 6.36 4.38
N TYR A 34 -19.77 7.26 5.32
CA TYR A 34 -18.55 7.38 6.14
C TYR A 34 -18.32 6.17 7.08
N PHE A 35 -19.34 5.36 7.28
CA PHE A 35 -19.31 4.16 8.11
C PHE A 35 -19.58 2.95 7.23
N ALA A 36 -18.58 2.66 6.41
CA ALA A 36 -18.60 1.43 5.67
C ALA A 36 -18.74 0.26 6.63
N ASP A 37 -19.84 -0.43 6.49
CA ASP A 37 -20.07 -1.70 7.13
C ASP A 37 -18.88 -2.63 6.86
N ARG A 38 -18.42 -3.34 7.88
CA ARG A 38 -17.30 -4.29 7.80
C ARG A 38 -17.58 -5.38 6.76
N ASP A 39 -18.82 -5.86 6.70
CA ASP A 39 -19.23 -6.94 5.80
C ASP A 39 -19.14 -6.50 4.33
N THR A 40 -19.50 -5.25 4.02
CA THR A 40 -19.32 -4.68 2.68
C THR A 40 -17.83 -4.54 2.33
N ALA A 41 -17.01 -4.08 3.27
CA ALA A 41 -15.55 -3.97 3.06
C ALA A 41 -14.88 -5.33 2.87
N TYR A 42 -15.37 -6.37 3.52
CA TYR A 42 -14.92 -7.75 3.34
C TYR A 42 -15.37 -8.32 1.99
N ALA A 43 -16.60 -8.03 1.57
CA ALA A 43 -17.14 -8.51 0.32
C ALA A 43 -16.52 -7.83 -0.92
N ASP A 44 -16.20 -6.53 -0.83
CA ASP A 44 -15.69 -5.71 -1.91
C ASP A 44 -14.33 -5.07 -1.56
N PRO A 45 -13.23 -5.46 -2.23
CA PRO A 45 -11.89 -4.94 -1.95
C PRO A 45 -11.75 -3.44 -2.21
N TYR A 46 -12.52 -2.86 -3.13
CA TYR A 46 -12.51 -1.41 -3.39
C TYR A 46 -13.17 -0.65 -2.26
N TYR A 47 -14.21 -1.25 -1.67
CA TYR A 47 -14.83 -0.68 -0.48
C TYR A 47 -13.90 -0.78 0.73
N GLY A 48 -13.18 -1.91 0.86
CA GLY A 48 -12.12 -2.07 1.85
C GLY A 48 -11.03 -1.01 1.68
N LEU A 49 -10.60 -0.73 0.45
CA LEU A 49 -9.61 0.31 0.15
C LEU A 49 -10.11 1.70 0.56
N LYS A 50 -11.37 2.05 0.25
CA LYS A 50 -11.99 3.30 0.71
C LYS A 50 -12.00 3.39 2.23
N LYS A 51 -12.34 2.31 2.92
CA LYS A 51 -12.36 2.24 4.39
C LYS A 51 -10.98 2.53 4.98
N LEU A 52 -9.89 2.00 4.38
CA LEU A 52 -8.52 2.32 4.79
C LEU A 52 -8.18 3.79 4.54
N ILE A 53 -8.52 4.33 3.37
CA ILE A 53 -8.25 5.73 3.02
C ILE A 53 -8.95 6.69 4.00
N TYR A 54 -10.22 6.46 4.30
CA TYR A 54 -10.98 7.29 5.24
C TYR A 54 -10.49 7.12 6.69
N GLY A 55 -10.10 5.92 7.07
CA GLY A 55 -9.51 5.68 8.38
C GLY A 55 -8.20 6.43 8.55
N ASN A 56 -7.30 6.35 7.57
CA ASN A 56 -6.07 7.11 7.58
C ASN A 56 -6.32 8.63 7.56
N LYS A 57 -7.31 9.11 6.81
CA LYS A 57 -7.68 10.53 6.83
C LYS A 57 -8.08 10.97 8.23
N ARG A 58 -8.89 10.18 8.96
CA ARG A 58 -9.24 10.49 10.35
C ARG A 58 -8.02 10.54 11.24
N PHE A 59 -7.11 9.56 11.11
CA PHE A 59 -5.86 9.53 11.87
C PHE A 59 -5.01 10.78 11.60
N ALA A 60 -4.73 11.10 10.34
CA ALA A 60 -3.91 12.26 9.94
C ALA A 60 -4.53 13.61 10.36
N GLU A 61 -5.87 13.68 10.48
CA GLU A 61 -6.58 14.87 10.93
C GLU A 61 -6.82 14.93 12.46
N ASN A 62 -6.25 13.99 13.23
CA ASN A 62 -6.48 13.85 14.68
C ASN A 62 -7.97 13.64 15.04
N LYS A 63 -8.69 12.91 14.20
CA LYS A 63 -10.13 12.61 14.35
C LYS A 63 -10.39 11.10 14.42
N SER A 64 -9.42 10.32 14.88
CA SER A 64 -9.56 8.87 15.05
C SER A 64 -10.75 8.53 15.95
N ILE A 65 -11.49 7.51 15.56
CA ILE A 65 -12.67 7.02 16.31
C ILE A 65 -12.40 5.72 17.07
N SER A 66 -11.21 5.12 16.84
CA SER A 66 -10.75 3.89 17.49
C SER A 66 -11.84 2.79 17.53
N PRO A 67 -12.34 2.32 16.38
CA PRO A 67 -13.48 1.43 16.32
C PRO A 67 -13.14 0.05 16.89
N ARG A 68 -14.16 -0.68 17.33
CA ARG A 68 -14.07 -2.09 17.76
C ARG A 68 -12.97 -2.38 18.77
N GLN A 69 -13.03 -1.71 19.92
CA GLN A 69 -12.13 -1.89 21.06
C GLN A 69 -12.88 -2.15 22.36
N THR A 70 -14.20 -2.41 22.30
CA THR A 70 -15.02 -2.72 23.47
C THR A 70 -15.04 -4.21 23.80
N ASP A 71 -15.45 -4.57 25.01
CA ASP A 71 -15.63 -5.96 25.42
C ASP A 71 -16.60 -6.72 24.50
N ALA A 72 -17.64 -6.06 23.99
CA ALA A 72 -18.57 -6.64 23.04
C ALA A 72 -17.90 -6.95 21.70
N ASP A 73 -17.03 -6.04 21.22
CA ASP A 73 -16.28 -6.25 19.98
C ASP A 73 -15.31 -7.43 20.11
N LEU A 74 -14.63 -7.56 21.25
CA LEU A 74 -13.74 -8.68 21.53
C LEU A 74 -14.46 -10.02 21.49
N LYS A 75 -15.65 -10.09 22.11
CA LYS A 75 -16.52 -11.29 22.08
C LYS A 75 -16.98 -11.65 20.68
N ASN A 76 -17.24 -10.66 19.82
CA ASN A 76 -17.68 -10.89 18.44
C ASN A 76 -16.60 -11.55 17.56
N VAL A 77 -15.33 -11.46 17.93
CA VAL A 77 -14.21 -12.04 17.17
C VAL A 77 -13.51 -13.19 17.90
N GLU A 78 -13.98 -13.59 19.09
CA GLU A 78 -13.38 -14.63 19.93
C GLU A 78 -13.27 -15.96 19.18
N LEU A 79 -14.29 -16.36 18.44
CA LEU A 79 -14.38 -17.65 17.78
C LEU A 79 -13.98 -17.64 16.31
N GLY A 80 -13.60 -16.49 15.76
CA GLY A 80 -13.19 -16.37 14.36
C GLY A 80 -12.92 -14.96 13.92
N GLN A 81 -12.32 -14.83 12.74
CA GLN A 81 -11.97 -13.53 12.16
C GLN A 81 -12.34 -13.44 10.70
N THR A 82 -12.76 -12.25 10.26
CA THR A 82 -13.04 -11.91 8.87
C THR A 82 -12.38 -10.58 8.53
N PRO A 83 -11.04 -10.53 8.44
CA PRO A 83 -10.32 -9.30 8.13
C PRO A 83 -10.64 -8.86 6.70
N PHE A 84 -10.98 -7.58 6.50
CA PHE A 84 -11.30 -7.09 5.17
C PHE A 84 -10.05 -6.74 4.33
N ALA A 85 -8.89 -6.60 4.97
CA ALA A 85 -7.63 -6.32 4.28
C ALA A 85 -6.44 -7.03 4.93
N VAL A 86 -5.48 -7.42 4.11
CA VAL A 86 -4.12 -7.78 4.51
C VAL A 86 -3.24 -6.54 4.40
N ILE A 87 -2.49 -6.22 5.45
CA ILE A 87 -1.48 -5.17 5.40
C ILE A 87 -0.09 -5.79 5.56
N ILE A 88 0.77 -5.57 4.58
CA ILE A 88 2.17 -5.99 4.61
C ILE A 88 3.00 -4.75 4.93
N GLY A 89 3.36 -4.58 6.18
CA GLY A 89 4.00 -3.37 6.68
C GLY A 89 5.44 -3.56 7.15
N CYS A 90 6.11 -2.43 7.39
CA CYS A 90 7.40 -2.45 8.05
C CYS A 90 7.25 -2.77 9.55
N ALA A 91 8.27 -3.45 10.12
CA ALA A 91 8.38 -3.68 11.56
C ALA A 91 8.73 -2.42 12.36
N ASP A 92 8.96 -1.28 11.69
CA ASP A 92 9.27 0.01 12.31
C ASP A 92 8.22 0.39 13.36
N SER A 93 8.66 0.76 14.56
CA SER A 93 7.78 1.05 15.70
C SER A 93 6.87 2.28 15.47
N ARG A 94 7.23 3.14 14.51
CA ARG A 94 6.46 4.34 14.14
C ARG A 94 5.31 4.03 13.17
N VAL A 95 5.16 2.76 12.73
CA VAL A 95 4.19 2.33 11.70
C VAL A 95 3.20 1.29 12.27
N PRO A 96 2.41 1.61 13.31
CA PRO A 96 1.37 0.73 13.83
C PRO A 96 0.15 0.74 12.89
N ASN A 97 0.02 -0.28 12.06
CA ASN A 97 -0.91 -0.30 10.92
C ASN A 97 -2.37 -0.08 11.32
N GLU A 98 -2.83 -0.72 12.40
CA GLU A 98 -4.21 -0.58 12.90
C GLU A 98 -4.51 0.87 13.31
N ILE A 99 -3.54 1.53 13.95
CA ILE A 99 -3.68 2.92 14.40
C ILE A 99 -3.67 3.87 13.21
N ILE A 100 -2.72 3.69 12.28
CA ILE A 100 -2.57 4.54 11.08
C ILE A 100 -3.84 4.50 10.21
N PHE A 101 -4.48 3.34 10.11
CA PHE A 101 -5.71 3.17 9.34
C PHE A 101 -6.98 3.36 10.18
N ASP A 102 -6.86 3.68 11.47
CA ASP A 102 -8.00 3.83 12.41
C ASP A 102 -8.98 2.66 12.29
N GLN A 103 -8.44 1.44 12.46
CA GLN A 103 -9.19 0.18 12.40
C GLN A 103 -9.13 -0.53 13.76
N GLY A 104 -10.08 -1.44 13.99
CA GLY A 104 -10.23 -2.15 15.24
C GLY A 104 -9.87 -3.62 15.17
N VAL A 105 -10.11 -4.32 16.29
CA VAL A 105 -9.80 -5.74 16.43
C VAL A 105 -10.56 -6.57 15.39
N GLY A 106 -9.84 -7.43 14.69
CA GLY A 106 -10.39 -8.33 13.66
C GLY A 106 -10.60 -7.71 12.28
N ASP A 107 -10.22 -6.42 12.07
CA ASP A 107 -10.37 -5.76 10.78
C ASP A 107 -9.27 -6.04 9.78
N LEU A 108 -8.04 -6.08 10.27
CA LEU A 108 -6.84 -6.20 9.46
C LEU A 108 -6.10 -7.49 9.79
N PHE A 109 -5.59 -8.15 8.77
CA PHE A 109 -4.64 -9.25 8.91
C PHE A 109 -3.25 -8.72 8.57
N ILE A 110 -2.31 -8.75 9.52
CA ILE A 110 -1.07 -7.99 9.39
C ILE A 110 0.14 -8.90 9.42
N THR A 111 1.05 -8.71 8.45
CA THR A 111 2.43 -9.23 8.50
C THR A 111 3.42 -8.07 8.48
N ARG A 112 4.48 -8.15 9.30
CA ARG A 112 5.45 -7.07 9.46
C ARG A 112 6.88 -7.62 9.50
N THR A 113 7.71 -7.07 8.63
CA THR A 113 9.16 -7.32 8.60
C THR A 113 9.88 -6.01 8.33
N ALA A 114 11.17 -5.90 8.63
CA ALA A 114 11.91 -4.69 8.34
C ALA A 114 11.92 -4.43 6.81
N GLY A 115 11.50 -3.21 6.39
CA GLY A 115 11.37 -2.85 4.98
C GLY A 115 10.27 -3.61 4.24
N GLN A 116 9.24 -4.16 4.94
CA GLN A 116 8.17 -5.02 4.41
C GLN A 116 8.66 -6.13 3.48
N VAL A 117 9.88 -6.63 3.71
CA VAL A 117 10.47 -7.75 2.97
C VAL A 117 9.68 -9.02 3.24
N MET A 118 9.34 -9.76 2.21
CA MET A 118 8.61 -11.02 2.30
C MET A 118 9.52 -12.22 2.01
N ALA A 119 9.23 -13.32 2.67
CA ALA A 119 9.85 -14.62 2.50
C ALA A 119 8.77 -15.71 2.58
N GLU A 120 9.15 -16.97 2.43
CA GLU A 120 8.22 -18.11 2.36
C GLU A 120 7.13 -18.11 3.44
N ALA A 121 7.50 -17.86 4.71
CA ALA A 121 6.52 -17.78 5.78
C ALA A 121 5.54 -16.61 5.66
N SER A 122 6.01 -15.47 5.11
CA SER A 122 5.14 -14.32 4.82
C SER A 122 4.20 -14.63 3.66
N TYR A 123 4.68 -15.31 2.61
CA TYR A 123 3.84 -15.74 1.49
C TYR A 123 2.73 -16.68 1.96
N GLY A 124 3.08 -17.73 2.72
CA GLY A 124 2.08 -18.62 3.30
C GLY A 124 1.06 -17.91 4.21
N THR A 125 1.50 -16.89 4.93
CA THR A 125 0.62 -16.04 5.76
C THR A 125 -0.40 -15.26 4.90
N ILE A 126 0.04 -14.69 3.77
CA ILE A 126 -0.81 -13.94 2.85
C ILE A 126 -1.77 -14.89 2.13
N GLU A 127 -1.28 -16.04 1.66
CA GLU A 127 -2.10 -17.07 1.03
C GLU A 127 -3.17 -17.62 1.98
N TYR A 128 -2.82 -17.83 3.27
CA TYR A 128 -3.80 -18.19 4.30
C TYR A 128 -4.91 -17.14 4.41
N ALA A 129 -4.55 -15.85 4.41
CA ALA A 129 -5.54 -14.78 4.47
C ALA A 129 -6.47 -14.78 3.26
N THR A 130 -5.96 -15.04 2.05
CA THR A 130 -6.77 -15.04 0.83
C THR A 130 -7.57 -16.32 0.65
N GLU A 131 -6.99 -17.50 0.91
CA GLU A 131 -7.62 -18.78 0.66
C GLU A 131 -8.49 -19.27 1.82
N VAL A 132 -8.07 -19.05 3.06
CA VAL A 132 -8.79 -19.53 4.24
C VAL A 132 -9.73 -18.46 4.80
N LEU A 133 -9.21 -17.24 5.01
CA LEU A 133 -10.00 -16.13 5.56
C LEU A 133 -10.76 -15.36 4.48
N LYS A 134 -10.56 -15.67 3.19
CA LYS A 134 -11.23 -15.04 2.02
C LYS A 134 -11.05 -13.53 1.94
N THR A 135 -9.96 -13.00 2.48
CA THR A 135 -9.60 -11.58 2.38
C THR A 135 -9.24 -11.23 0.94
N LYS A 136 -9.82 -10.16 0.40
CA LYS A 136 -9.74 -9.82 -1.03
C LYS A 136 -8.83 -8.62 -1.32
N LEU A 137 -8.46 -7.84 -0.31
CA LEU A 137 -7.60 -6.66 -0.43
C LEU A 137 -6.25 -6.92 0.24
N ILE A 138 -5.17 -6.68 -0.50
CA ILE A 138 -3.79 -6.72 0.01
C ILE A 138 -3.15 -5.35 -0.23
N VAL A 139 -2.57 -4.76 0.82
CA VAL A 139 -1.86 -3.48 0.75
C VAL A 139 -0.43 -3.69 1.21
N VAL A 140 0.54 -3.38 0.35
CA VAL A 140 1.95 -3.28 0.70
C VAL A 140 2.23 -1.87 1.16
N LEU A 141 2.55 -1.69 2.44
CA LEU A 141 2.74 -0.38 3.08
C LEU A 141 4.20 -0.14 3.41
N GLY A 142 4.86 0.69 2.60
CA GLY A 142 6.15 1.30 2.92
C GLY A 142 5.98 2.54 3.81
N HIS A 143 7.10 3.14 4.22
CA HIS A 143 7.07 4.40 4.98
C HIS A 143 8.33 5.21 4.74
N GLN A 144 8.22 6.53 4.89
CA GLN A 144 9.38 7.44 4.81
C GLN A 144 10.46 7.11 5.83
N SER A 145 11.69 7.48 5.50
CA SER A 145 12.85 7.28 6.38
C SER A 145 13.02 5.83 6.85
N CYS A 146 12.77 4.85 5.97
CA CYS A 146 12.88 3.42 6.28
C CYS A 146 14.35 2.99 6.43
N GLY A 147 14.73 2.57 7.66
CA GLY A 147 16.11 2.16 7.96
C GLY A 147 16.57 0.95 7.15
N ALA A 148 15.71 0.01 6.82
CA ALA A 148 16.07 -1.16 6.00
C ALA A 148 16.37 -0.75 4.54
N VAL A 149 15.60 0.19 3.97
CA VAL A 149 15.86 0.73 2.63
C VAL A 149 17.16 1.53 2.63
N THR A 150 17.36 2.39 3.64
CA THR A 150 18.63 3.12 3.83
C THR A 150 19.82 2.18 3.89
N ALA A 151 19.72 1.07 4.63
CA ALA A 151 20.78 0.07 4.70
C ALA A 151 21.05 -0.58 3.33
N ALA A 152 20.00 -0.89 2.56
CA ALA A 152 20.15 -1.48 1.23
C ALA A 152 20.80 -0.50 0.23
N MET A 153 20.51 0.80 0.30
CA MET A 153 21.14 1.83 -0.52
C MET A 153 22.63 1.98 -0.21
N LYS A 154 23.02 1.89 1.07
CA LYS A 154 24.42 1.96 1.50
C LYS A 154 25.25 0.77 1.09
N ARG A 155 24.67 -0.36 0.75
CA ARG A 155 25.33 -1.61 0.29
C ARG A 155 26.52 -2.00 1.16
N PRO A 156 26.33 -2.23 2.48
CA PRO A 156 27.44 -2.59 3.34
C PRO A 156 28.08 -3.90 2.85
N GLU A 157 29.41 -3.97 2.81
CA GLU A 157 30.14 -5.17 2.40
C GLU A 157 29.85 -6.36 3.33
N ASN A 158 29.71 -6.09 4.61
CA ASN A 158 29.48 -7.11 5.65
C ASN A 158 28.28 -6.74 6.55
N PRO A 159 27.03 -6.93 6.09
CA PRO A 159 25.88 -6.73 6.94
C PRO A 159 25.88 -7.70 8.13
N PRO A 160 25.50 -7.29 9.34
CA PRO A 160 25.54 -8.16 10.52
C PRO A 160 24.51 -9.28 10.43
N GLY A 161 24.95 -10.53 10.58
CA GLY A 161 24.06 -11.70 10.66
C GLY A 161 23.01 -11.77 9.55
N HIS A 162 21.76 -11.97 9.94
CA HIS A 162 20.64 -12.09 8.99
C HIS A 162 20.16 -10.77 8.36
N VAL A 163 20.70 -9.62 8.75
CA VAL A 163 20.41 -8.32 8.09
C VAL A 163 20.74 -8.38 6.60
N VAL A 164 21.70 -9.20 6.21
CA VAL A 164 22.06 -9.46 4.81
C VAL A 164 20.84 -9.88 3.95
N THR A 165 19.90 -10.63 4.50
CA THR A 165 18.71 -11.08 3.76
C THR A 165 17.79 -9.90 3.43
N LEU A 166 17.65 -8.94 4.33
CA LEU A 166 16.87 -7.72 4.12
C LEU A 166 17.53 -6.83 3.06
N VAL A 167 18.84 -6.59 3.21
CA VAL A 167 19.63 -5.79 2.24
C VAL A 167 19.52 -6.38 0.83
N ASN A 168 19.68 -7.70 0.68
CA ASN A 168 19.61 -8.36 -0.61
C ASN A 168 18.20 -8.31 -1.23
N ALA A 169 17.15 -8.45 -0.42
CA ALA A 169 15.76 -8.39 -0.90
C ALA A 169 15.38 -6.98 -1.38
N ILE A 170 15.90 -5.93 -0.74
CA ILE A 170 15.60 -4.52 -1.10
C ILE A 170 16.52 -3.99 -2.20
N LYS A 171 17.72 -4.56 -2.36
CA LYS A 171 18.74 -4.11 -3.34
C LYS A 171 18.19 -3.86 -4.75
N PRO A 172 17.32 -4.71 -5.34
CA PRO A 172 16.76 -4.43 -6.66
C PRO A 172 16.00 -3.10 -6.75
N ALA A 173 15.26 -2.74 -5.71
CA ALA A 173 14.54 -1.47 -5.63
C ALA A 173 15.51 -0.27 -5.50
N ALA A 174 16.52 -0.39 -4.64
CA ALA A 174 17.56 0.62 -4.49
C ALA A 174 18.29 0.91 -5.80
N LEU A 175 18.64 -0.14 -6.57
CA LEU A 175 19.29 0.00 -7.89
C LEU A 175 18.38 0.67 -8.92
N ARG A 176 17.08 0.38 -8.92
CA ARG A 176 16.10 1.05 -9.81
C ARG A 176 16.00 2.54 -9.50
N ALA A 177 15.86 2.90 -8.22
CA ALA A 177 15.78 4.29 -7.79
C ALA A 177 17.05 5.07 -8.14
N GLU A 178 18.22 4.46 -7.99
CA GLU A 178 19.50 5.05 -8.37
C GLU A 178 19.55 5.35 -9.88
N LYS A 179 19.16 4.37 -10.72
CA LYS A 179 19.08 4.55 -12.17
C LYS A 179 18.10 5.65 -12.59
N MET A 180 16.97 5.79 -11.90
CA MET A 180 16.00 6.86 -12.16
C MET A 180 16.54 8.25 -11.81
N SER A 181 17.51 8.31 -10.91
CA SER A 181 18.17 9.55 -10.46
C SER A 181 19.41 9.90 -11.26
N GLU A 182 19.86 9.06 -12.20
CA GLU A 182 21.06 9.30 -13.03
C GLU A 182 20.88 10.56 -13.89
N GLY A 183 21.92 11.37 -13.95
CA GLY A 183 21.95 12.60 -14.77
C GLY A 183 21.23 13.82 -14.14
N HIS A 184 20.71 13.69 -12.91
CA HIS A 184 20.09 14.77 -12.16
C HIS A 184 20.73 14.90 -10.77
N ASP A 185 20.94 16.13 -10.32
CA ASP A 185 21.44 16.41 -8.97
C ASP A 185 20.27 16.40 -7.98
N HIS A 186 19.91 15.21 -7.48
CA HIS A 186 18.86 15.01 -6.48
C HIS A 186 19.44 14.88 -5.07
N SER A 187 18.71 15.39 -4.08
CA SER A 187 19.08 15.22 -2.68
C SER A 187 19.05 13.73 -2.26
N GLU A 188 19.83 13.37 -1.24
CA GLU A 188 19.81 12.01 -0.68
C GLU A 188 18.42 11.62 -0.14
N GLU A 189 17.65 12.58 0.35
CA GLU A 189 16.27 12.38 0.78
C GLU A 189 15.37 11.96 -0.40
N PHE A 190 15.46 12.67 -1.53
CA PHE A 190 14.73 12.31 -2.75
C PHE A 190 15.07 10.90 -3.24
N LYS A 191 16.36 10.56 -3.25
CA LYS A 191 16.82 9.22 -3.65
C LYS A 191 16.28 8.14 -2.71
N LEU A 192 16.24 8.41 -1.40
CA LEU A 192 15.69 7.49 -0.42
C LEU A 192 14.17 7.31 -0.61
N ASP A 193 13.43 8.38 -0.84
CA ASP A 193 11.99 8.31 -1.07
C ASP A 193 11.67 7.54 -2.35
N ALA A 194 12.45 7.76 -3.43
CA ALA A 194 12.36 6.97 -4.64
C ALA A 194 12.63 5.48 -4.38
N ALA A 195 13.66 5.15 -3.60
CA ALA A 195 13.99 3.76 -3.26
C ALA A 195 12.90 3.09 -2.39
N ILE A 196 12.30 3.84 -1.46
CA ILE A 196 11.17 3.36 -0.65
C ILE A 196 9.97 3.04 -1.54
N ARG A 197 9.63 3.96 -2.46
CA ARG A 197 8.54 3.79 -3.40
C ARG A 197 8.77 2.59 -4.32
N GLU A 198 9.96 2.48 -4.90
CA GLU A 198 10.36 1.34 -5.74
C GLU A 198 10.32 0.02 -4.97
N ASN A 199 10.71 -0.01 -3.68
CA ASN A 199 10.62 -1.20 -2.86
C ASN A 199 9.16 -1.67 -2.70
N VAL A 200 8.22 -0.76 -2.50
CA VAL A 200 6.79 -1.10 -2.46
C VAL A 200 6.33 -1.67 -3.81
N ILE A 201 6.67 -1.03 -4.93
CA ILE A 201 6.29 -1.48 -6.28
C ILE A 201 6.86 -2.88 -6.58
N VAL A 202 8.12 -3.13 -6.21
CA VAL A 202 8.76 -4.44 -6.38
C VAL A 202 8.00 -5.51 -5.60
N GLN A 203 7.64 -5.25 -4.35
CA GLN A 203 6.90 -6.20 -3.53
C GLN A 203 5.47 -6.44 -4.06
N VAL A 204 4.77 -5.40 -4.52
CA VAL A 204 3.45 -5.53 -5.17
C VAL A 204 3.54 -6.43 -6.40
N ASN A 205 4.51 -6.18 -7.28
CA ASN A 205 4.67 -6.96 -8.51
C ASN A 205 5.08 -8.41 -8.22
N LEU A 206 5.89 -8.63 -7.20
CA LEU A 206 6.25 -9.97 -6.75
C LEU A 206 5.01 -10.74 -6.30
N LEU A 207 4.13 -10.16 -5.50
CA LEU A 207 2.90 -10.81 -5.06
C LEU A 207 1.93 -11.07 -6.21
N ARG A 208 1.81 -10.13 -7.16
CA ARG A 208 0.96 -10.30 -8.35
C ARG A 208 1.41 -11.44 -9.25
N GLY A 209 2.72 -11.75 -9.25
CA GLY A 209 3.30 -12.86 -9.99
C GLY A 209 3.54 -14.13 -9.15
N LEU A 210 3.17 -14.16 -7.87
CA LEU A 210 3.45 -15.29 -6.98
C LEU A 210 2.48 -16.45 -7.22
N GLU A 211 2.98 -17.45 -7.95
CA GLU A 211 2.27 -18.72 -8.20
C GLU A 211 2.27 -19.62 -6.94
N PRO A 212 1.27 -20.49 -6.80
CA PRO A 212 0.09 -20.67 -7.67
C PRO A 212 -1.15 -19.88 -7.21
N VAL A 213 -1.13 -19.28 -6.03
CA VAL A 213 -2.34 -18.78 -5.35
C VAL A 213 -2.59 -17.32 -5.71
N LEU A 214 -1.63 -16.45 -5.39
CA LEU A 214 -1.85 -15.01 -5.48
C LEU A 214 -1.92 -14.52 -6.93
N SER A 215 -1.07 -15.01 -7.83
CA SER A 215 -1.12 -14.63 -9.25
C SER A 215 -2.44 -15.01 -9.89
N ARG A 216 -2.91 -16.24 -9.70
CA ARG A 216 -4.21 -16.70 -10.23
C ARG A 216 -5.39 -15.97 -9.59
N GLY A 217 -5.29 -15.63 -8.30
CA GLY A 217 -6.28 -14.81 -7.62
C GLY A 217 -6.38 -13.41 -8.20
N TYR A 218 -5.21 -12.78 -8.43
CA TYR A 218 -5.10 -11.45 -8.99
C TYR A 218 -5.58 -11.40 -10.47
N GLU A 219 -5.10 -12.29 -11.31
CA GLU A 219 -5.49 -12.36 -12.73
C GLU A 219 -6.99 -12.62 -12.93
N ALA A 220 -7.57 -13.45 -12.06
CA ALA A 220 -9.00 -13.74 -12.09
C ALA A 220 -9.86 -12.63 -11.46
N GLY A 221 -9.26 -11.52 -10.98
CA GLY A 221 -9.97 -10.42 -10.32
C GLY A 221 -10.61 -10.80 -8.97
N ARG A 222 -10.14 -11.88 -8.32
CA ARG A 222 -10.65 -12.29 -7.01
C ARG A 222 -10.01 -11.53 -5.86
N ILE A 223 -8.78 -11.06 -6.06
CA ILE A 223 -8.04 -10.24 -5.09
C ILE A 223 -7.48 -8.98 -5.75
N VAL A 224 -7.33 -7.95 -4.95
CA VAL A 224 -6.71 -6.68 -5.33
C VAL A 224 -5.44 -6.49 -4.52
N ILE A 225 -4.33 -6.15 -5.19
CA ILE A 225 -3.03 -5.95 -4.55
C ILE A 225 -2.54 -4.56 -4.93
N VAL A 226 -2.36 -3.68 -3.95
CA VAL A 226 -1.94 -2.28 -4.14
C VAL A 226 -0.79 -1.91 -3.21
N GLY A 227 -0.09 -0.83 -3.54
CA GLY A 227 1.01 -0.29 -2.74
C GLY A 227 0.71 1.11 -2.21
N ALA A 228 1.28 1.42 -1.06
CA ALA A 228 1.20 2.74 -0.46
C ALA A 228 2.47 3.07 0.34
N VAL A 229 2.70 4.36 0.58
CA VAL A 229 3.78 4.87 1.44
C VAL A 229 3.18 5.74 2.53
N TYR A 230 3.51 5.44 3.78
CA TYR A 230 3.15 6.22 4.94
C TYR A 230 4.15 7.35 5.17
N ASP A 231 3.65 8.56 5.25
CA ASP A 231 4.40 9.77 5.57
C ASP A 231 4.43 9.98 7.09
N LEU A 232 5.62 9.91 7.66
CA LEU A 232 5.82 10.00 9.11
C LEU A 232 5.56 11.39 9.67
N GLU A 233 5.68 12.45 8.85
CA GLU A 233 5.49 13.83 9.29
C GLU A 233 4.00 14.20 9.33
N SER A 234 3.28 13.90 8.24
CA SER A 234 1.87 14.27 8.11
C SER A 234 0.89 13.21 8.62
N GLY A 235 1.35 11.99 8.88
CA GLY A 235 0.49 10.86 9.22
C GLY A 235 -0.33 10.32 8.05
N LYS A 236 -0.10 10.77 6.82
CA LYS A 236 -0.86 10.37 5.64
C LYS A 236 -0.31 9.10 5.00
N VAL A 237 -1.20 8.29 4.47
CA VAL A 237 -0.87 7.17 3.59
C VAL A 237 -1.15 7.58 2.15
N ASN A 238 -0.10 7.60 1.33
CA ASN A 238 -0.15 7.94 -0.09
C ASN A 238 -0.13 6.65 -0.91
N PHE A 239 -1.26 6.33 -1.55
CA PHE A 239 -1.35 5.17 -2.43
C PHE A 239 -0.57 5.42 -3.72
N ILE A 240 0.17 4.40 -4.18
CA ILE A 240 1.02 4.48 -5.36
C ILE A 240 0.14 4.24 -6.59
N GLU A 241 -0.02 5.26 -7.43
CA GLU A 241 -0.91 5.27 -8.59
C GLU A 241 -0.65 4.12 -9.55
N GLU A 242 0.61 3.83 -9.88
CA GLU A 242 0.98 2.73 -10.78
C GLU A 242 0.54 1.36 -10.27
N THR A 243 0.31 1.22 -8.98
CA THR A 243 -0.22 -0.03 -8.41
C THR A 243 -1.74 -0.10 -8.42
N ILE A 244 -2.43 1.03 -8.71
CA ILE A 244 -3.89 1.12 -8.80
C ILE A 244 -4.35 1.13 -10.25
N LEU A 245 -3.54 1.69 -11.15
CA LEU A 245 -3.83 1.67 -12.58
C LEU A 245 -3.90 0.23 -13.11
N ASN A 246 -4.90 -0.04 -13.96
CA ASN A 246 -5.09 -1.34 -14.60
C ASN A 246 -5.32 -2.52 -13.62
N LEU A 247 -5.92 -2.25 -12.45
CA LEU A 247 -6.39 -3.34 -11.60
C LEU A 247 -7.39 -4.22 -12.35
N PRO A 248 -7.34 -5.55 -12.15
CA PRO A 248 -8.31 -6.46 -12.75
C PRO A 248 -9.73 -6.10 -12.27
N ARG A 249 -10.74 -6.31 -13.12
CA ARG A 249 -12.13 -6.14 -12.70
C ARG A 249 -12.43 -7.14 -11.60
N PHE A 250 -12.90 -6.66 -10.48
CA PHE A 250 -13.28 -7.52 -9.38
C PHE A 250 -14.50 -8.37 -9.75
N ALA A 251 -14.32 -9.69 -9.74
CA ALA A 251 -15.41 -10.65 -9.94
C ALA A 251 -16.09 -10.89 -8.60
N SER A 252 -17.28 -10.32 -8.38
CA SER A 252 -18.09 -10.65 -7.20
C SER A 252 -18.65 -12.07 -7.35
N GLU A 253 -18.67 -12.84 -6.26
CA GLU A 253 -19.24 -14.19 -6.22
C GLU A 253 -20.76 -14.19 -6.52
N THR A 254 -21.41 -13.02 -6.42
CA THR A 254 -22.84 -12.82 -6.66
C THR A 254 -23.19 -12.45 -8.11
N GLY A 255 -22.20 -12.41 -9.02
CA GLY A 255 -22.44 -12.03 -10.42
C GLY A 255 -22.75 -10.54 -10.63
N ALA A 256 -22.77 -9.73 -9.59
CA ALA A 256 -22.87 -8.29 -9.70
C ALA A 256 -21.49 -7.73 -10.07
N THR A 257 -21.27 -7.43 -11.34
CA THR A 257 -20.09 -6.73 -11.82
C THR A 257 -20.16 -5.30 -11.32
N GLY A 258 -19.44 -5.00 -10.24
CA GLY A 258 -19.10 -3.64 -9.89
C GLY A 258 -18.22 -3.07 -11.00
N GLU A 259 -18.79 -2.31 -11.91
CA GLU A 259 -18.05 -1.71 -13.02
C GLU A 259 -17.10 -0.64 -12.48
N TYR A 260 -15.82 -0.98 -12.35
CA TYR A 260 -14.77 0.00 -12.48
C TYR A 260 -14.60 0.27 -13.99
N VAL A 261 -15.16 1.36 -14.48
CA VAL A 261 -14.94 1.82 -15.85
C VAL A 261 -13.75 2.79 -15.81
N PRO A 262 -12.58 2.42 -16.37
CA PRO A 262 -11.52 3.41 -16.56
C PRO A 262 -12.02 4.51 -17.47
N ALA A 263 -11.65 5.76 -17.18
CA ALA A 263 -12.00 6.91 -18.01
C ALA A 263 -11.48 6.68 -19.44
N GLN A 264 -12.39 6.69 -20.41
CA GLN A 264 -11.99 6.86 -21.80
C GLN A 264 -11.46 8.28 -21.96
N GLU A 265 -10.21 8.39 -22.37
CA GLU A 265 -9.65 9.65 -22.86
C GLU A 265 -10.40 10.03 -24.14
N ASN A 266 -11.04 11.20 -24.11
CA ASN A 266 -11.42 11.96 -25.31
C ASN A 266 -10.44 13.10 -25.51
#